data_503c6e52bdd057f303319fe913ac9edd
#
_entry.id   503c6e52bdd057f303319fe913ac9edd
#
_cell.length_a   1.000
_cell.length_b   1.000
_cell.length_c   1.000
_cell.angle_alpha   90.00
_cell.angle_beta   90.00
_cell.angle_gamma   90.00
#
_symmetry.space_group_name_H-M   'P 1'
#
loop_
_entity.id
_entity.type
_entity.pdbx_description
1 polymer ?
#
loop_
_entity_poly.entity_id
_entity_poly.type
_entity_poly.pdbx_seq_one_letter_code
_entity_poly.pdbx_strand_id
1 'polypeptide(L)'
;MTGKVVLVTAAGSGLGAGIARELAAQGWRVAVSSSSGKGEALGRSLGGLGFTASNTDPAGLERVVAGTLDAWGRIDAVVNSSGHPTKGELLAISDEDWHRGLDMILLSVIRLSRLVTPVFERQGGGTMVNVSTFAAFEPDLAFPVSCALRAALGSYAKLYADRYAKANIRMNNVLPGFFDSLPEKEAAKQRVPLGRYGRVEELAKTVAFLLSDGAGYITGQNLRIDGGITRSV
;
A
#
# COMPACT_ATOMS: atom_id res chain seq x y z
N MET A 1 -1.26 -1.31 -20.87
CA MET A 1 -1.70 -2.16 -19.71
C MET A 1 -3.22 -2.33 -19.65
N THR A 2 -3.89 -2.09 -20.76
CA THR A 2 -5.37 -2.18 -20.88
C THR A 2 -5.88 -3.56 -20.49
N GLY A 3 -6.81 -3.59 -19.55
CA GLY A 3 -7.47 -4.82 -19.10
C GLY A 3 -6.83 -5.53 -17.90
N LYS A 4 -5.64 -5.13 -17.42
CA LYS A 4 -5.09 -5.62 -16.15
C LYS A 4 -5.94 -5.14 -14.96
N VAL A 5 -6.04 -5.96 -13.93
CA VAL A 5 -6.86 -5.73 -12.74
C VAL A 5 -5.98 -5.42 -11.53
N VAL A 6 -6.28 -4.36 -10.81
CA VAL A 6 -5.61 -4.00 -9.57
C VAL A 6 -6.60 -3.83 -8.43
N LEU A 7 -6.27 -4.38 -7.27
CA LEU A 7 -6.94 -4.12 -6.00
C LEU A 7 -6.14 -3.10 -5.19
N VAL A 8 -6.79 -2.02 -4.76
CA VAL A 8 -6.19 -0.97 -3.90
C VAL A 8 -6.95 -0.90 -2.58
N THR A 9 -6.27 -1.22 -1.46
CA THR A 9 -6.89 -1.22 -0.13
C THR A 9 -6.77 0.14 0.56
N ALA A 10 -7.64 0.41 1.53
CA ALA A 10 -7.74 1.67 2.29
C ALA A 10 -7.70 2.92 1.38
N ALA A 11 -8.33 2.84 0.21
CA ALA A 11 -8.23 3.83 -0.85
C ALA A 11 -9.44 4.80 -0.90
N GLY A 12 -10.18 4.95 0.20
CA GLY A 12 -11.28 5.93 0.28
C GLY A 12 -10.83 7.39 0.25
N SER A 13 -9.55 7.68 0.49
CA SER A 13 -8.95 9.03 0.48
C SER A 13 -7.43 8.95 0.41
N GLY A 14 -6.76 10.11 0.40
CA GLY A 14 -5.30 10.24 0.53
C GLY A 14 -4.50 9.50 -0.56
N LEU A 15 -3.38 8.91 -0.15
CA LEU A 15 -2.45 8.24 -1.07
C LEU A 15 -3.11 7.09 -1.82
N GLY A 16 -3.89 6.24 -1.13
CA GLY A 16 -4.58 5.12 -1.76
C GLY A 16 -5.56 5.55 -2.85
N ALA A 17 -6.33 6.61 -2.60
CA ALA A 17 -7.27 7.15 -3.60
C ALA A 17 -6.54 7.75 -4.80
N GLY A 18 -5.42 8.46 -4.58
CA GLY A 18 -4.59 9.00 -5.66
C GLY A 18 -3.99 7.90 -6.53
N ILE A 19 -3.49 6.83 -5.91
CA ILE A 19 -2.98 5.67 -6.62
C ILE A 19 -4.09 5.01 -7.47
N ALA A 20 -5.28 4.83 -6.89
CA ALA A 20 -6.41 4.24 -7.61
C ALA A 20 -6.79 5.07 -8.85
N ARG A 21 -6.83 6.41 -8.74
CA ARG A 21 -7.11 7.32 -9.87
C ARG A 21 -6.04 7.23 -10.96
N GLU A 22 -4.76 7.26 -10.59
CA GLU A 22 -3.65 7.16 -11.54
C GLU A 22 -3.71 5.84 -12.33
N LEU A 23 -3.95 4.72 -11.64
CA LEU A 23 -4.04 3.41 -12.26
C LEU A 23 -5.25 3.31 -13.20
N ALA A 24 -6.40 3.86 -12.80
CA ALA A 24 -7.58 3.94 -13.67
C ALA A 24 -7.29 4.79 -14.93
N ALA A 25 -6.63 5.94 -14.78
CA ALA A 25 -6.23 6.78 -15.91
C ALA A 25 -5.26 6.07 -16.87
N GLN A 26 -4.46 5.11 -16.37
CA GLN A 26 -3.58 4.26 -17.19
C GLN A 26 -4.28 3.03 -17.77
N GLY A 27 -5.60 2.90 -17.63
CA GLY A 27 -6.39 1.83 -18.24
C GLY A 27 -6.48 0.54 -17.42
N TRP A 28 -6.10 0.57 -16.13
CA TRP A 28 -6.36 -0.55 -15.22
C TRP A 28 -7.84 -0.62 -14.85
N ARG A 29 -8.35 -1.84 -14.69
CA ARG A 29 -9.60 -2.08 -13.97
C ARG A 29 -9.30 -2.04 -12.48
N VAL A 30 -9.90 -1.10 -11.76
CA VAL A 30 -9.54 -0.83 -10.37
C VAL A 30 -10.64 -1.30 -9.43
N ALA A 31 -10.30 -2.19 -8.50
CA ALA A 31 -11.11 -2.52 -7.33
C ALA A 31 -10.58 -1.74 -6.12
N VAL A 32 -11.46 -1.04 -5.41
CA VAL A 32 -11.11 -0.19 -4.27
C VAL A 32 -11.79 -0.72 -3.02
N SER A 33 -11.05 -0.83 -1.91
CA SER A 33 -11.66 -1.05 -0.60
C SER A 33 -11.36 0.08 0.38
N SER A 34 -12.28 0.34 1.27
CA SER A 34 -12.08 1.23 2.41
C SER A 34 -13.05 0.86 3.54
N SER A 35 -12.71 1.22 4.79
CA SER A 35 -13.57 0.97 5.96
C SER A 35 -14.85 1.81 5.98
N SER A 36 -15.07 2.65 4.99
CA SER A 36 -16.25 3.50 4.83
C SER A 36 -16.75 3.47 3.40
N GLY A 37 -17.99 3.93 3.15
CA GLY A 37 -18.59 4.03 1.81
C GLY A 37 -17.83 4.88 0.78
N LYS A 38 -16.74 5.56 1.19
CA LYS A 38 -15.87 6.30 0.27
C LYS A 38 -15.19 5.39 -0.76
N GLY A 39 -14.88 4.13 -0.38
CA GLY A 39 -14.33 3.13 -1.32
C GLY A 39 -15.32 2.82 -2.44
N GLU A 40 -16.57 2.58 -2.10
CA GLU A 40 -17.64 2.33 -3.09
C GLU A 40 -17.87 3.52 -4.02
N ALA A 41 -17.92 4.74 -3.45
CA ALA A 41 -18.09 5.95 -4.24
C ALA A 41 -16.92 6.15 -5.22
N LEU A 42 -15.67 5.93 -4.75
CA LEU A 42 -14.51 6.05 -5.62
C LEU A 42 -14.51 4.97 -6.70
N GLY A 43 -14.74 3.70 -6.36
CA GLY A 43 -14.79 2.60 -7.32
C GLY A 43 -15.78 2.91 -8.46
N ARG A 44 -17.00 3.33 -8.12
CA ARG A 44 -18.01 3.77 -9.12
C ARG A 44 -17.53 4.93 -9.98
N SER A 45 -16.91 5.94 -9.38
CA SER A 45 -16.42 7.12 -10.13
C SER A 45 -15.31 6.79 -11.13
N LEU A 46 -14.59 5.70 -10.90
CA LEU A 46 -13.53 5.20 -11.77
C LEU A 46 -14.01 4.17 -12.81
N GLY A 47 -15.32 3.88 -12.85
CA GLY A 47 -15.85 2.81 -13.69
C GLY A 47 -15.39 1.40 -13.25
N GLY A 48 -14.96 1.27 -11.99
CA GLY A 48 -14.47 0.04 -11.39
C GLY A 48 -15.37 -0.49 -10.28
N LEU A 49 -14.77 -1.29 -9.37
CA LEU A 49 -15.46 -1.85 -8.21
C LEU A 49 -15.10 -1.10 -6.93
N GLY A 50 -16.05 -1.00 -6.02
CA GLY A 50 -15.83 -0.44 -4.69
C GLY A 50 -16.43 -1.32 -3.60
N PHE A 51 -15.72 -1.45 -2.49
CA PHE A 51 -16.10 -2.29 -1.37
C PHE A 51 -15.96 -1.53 -0.05
N THR A 52 -16.93 -1.69 0.84
CA THR A 52 -16.77 -1.29 2.25
C THR A 52 -16.18 -2.47 3.03
N ALA A 53 -14.89 -2.40 3.31
CA ALA A 53 -14.14 -3.41 4.07
C ALA A 53 -12.94 -2.78 4.77
N SER A 54 -12.72 -3.15 6.03
CA SER A 54 -11.52 -2.76 6.78
C SER A 54 -10.35 -3.69 6.49
N ASN A 55 -9.13 -3.18 6.48
CA ASN A 55 -7.92 -3.99 6.41
C ASN A 55 -7.74 -4.89 7.65
N THR A 56 -8.40 -4.56 8.76
CA THR A 56 -8.38 -5.35 10.01
C THR A 56 -9.44 -6.45 10.05
N ASP A 57 -10.32 -6.52 9.03
CA ASP A 57 -11.38 -7.53 8.91
C ASP A 57 -10.98 -8.62 7.90
N PRO A 58 -10.56 -9.83 8.34
CA PRO A 58 -10.19 -10.91 7.44
C PRO A 58 -11.32 -11.30 6.46
N ALA A 59 -12.54 -11.42 6.95
CA ALA A 59 -13.70 -11.78 6.12
C ALA A 59 -14.01 -10.66 5.10
N GLY A 60 -13.78 -9.40 5.49
CA GLY A 60 -13.87 -8.26 4.57
C GLY A 60 -12.86 -8.35 3.43
N LEU A 61 -11.61 -8.71 3.72
CA LEU A 61 -10.58 -8.91 2.70
C LEU A 61 -10.91 -10.08 1.75
N GLU A 62 -11.44 -11.18 2.28
CA GLU A 62 -11.91 -12.31 1.48
C GLU A 62 -13.03 -11.88 0.52
N ARG A 63 -14.04 -11.15 1.00
CA ARG A 63 -15.12 -10.63 0.16
C ARG A 63 -14.61 -9.71 -0.96
N VAL A 64 -13.63 -8.87 -0.67
CA VAL A 64 -13.03 -7.95 -1.66
C VAL A 64 -12.31 -8.73 -2.76
N VAL A 65 -11.51 -9.72 -2.39
CA VAL A 65 -10.79 -10.57 -3.37
C VAL A 65 -11.77 -11.39 -4.19
N ALA A 66 -12.73 -12.07 -3.54
CA ALA A 66 -13.74 -12.86 -4.21
C ALA A 66 -14.58 -12.02 -5.18
N GLY A 67 -15.13 -10.88 -4.73
CA GLY A 67 -15.93 -10.01 -5.59
C GLY A 67 -15.13 -9.42 -6.78
N THR A 68 -13.82 -9.21 -6.61
CA THR A 68 -12.96 -8.78 -7.72
C THR A 68 -12.78 -9.91 -8.73
N LEU A 69 -12.58 -11.14 -8.27
CA LEU A 69 -12.45 -12.31 -9.12
C LEU A 69 -13.76 -12.67 -9.82
N ASP A 70 -14.88 -12.58 -9.12
CA ASP A 70 -16.22 -12.84 -9.69
C ASP A 70 -16.53 -11.87 -10.85
N ALA A 71 -16.14 -10.60 -10.71
CA ALA A 71 -16.39 -9.59 -11.72
C ALA A 71 -15.46 -9.67 -12.93
N TRP A 72 -14.18 -10.03 -12.74
CA TRP A 72 -13.18 -9.89 -13.79
C TRP A 72 -12.31 -11.13 -14.03
N GLY A 73 -12.46 -12.18 -13.23
CA GLY A 73 -11.77 -13.47 -13.39
C GLY A 73 -10.28 -13.44 -13.08
N ARG A 74 -9.73 -12.29 -12.71
CA ARG A 74 -8.28 -12.10 -12.51
C ARG A 74 -7.95 -10.98 -11.52
N ILE A 75 -6.76 -11.03 -10.94
CA ILE A 75 -6.11 -9.94 -10.23
C ILE A 75 -4.65 -9.94 -10.67
N ASP A 76 -4.16 -8.84 -11.23
CA ASP A 76 -2.76 -8.73 -11.70
C ASP A 76 -1.87 -8.03 -10.68
N ALA A 77 -2.47 -7.17 -9.88
CA ALA A 77 -1.74 -6.41 -8.89
C ALA A 77 -2.57 -6.13 -7.62
N VAL A 78 -1.85 -5.94 -6.50
CA VAL A 78 -2.43 -5.44 -5.26
C VAL A 78 -1.59 -4.27 -4.75
N VAL A 79 -2.24 -3.17 -4.41
CA VAL A 79 -1.64 -2.07 -3.67
C VAL A 79 -2.19 -2.09 -2.25
N ASN A 80 -1.33 -2.47 -1.31
CA ASN A 80 -1.66 -2.46 0.11
C ASN A 80 -1.41 -1.07 0.68
N SER A 81 -2.46 -0.29 0.83
CA SER A 81 -2.45 0.94 1.60
C SER A 81 -3.09 0.70 2.97
N SER A 82 -2.77 1.50 3.94
CA SER A 82 -3.34 1.41 5.29
C SER A 82 -3.52 2.80 5.89
N GLY A 83 -4.34 2.88 6.93
CA GLY A 83 -4.45 4.07 7.77
C GLY A 83 -3.21 4.31 8.63
N HIS A 84 -3.35 5.26 9.55
CA HIS A 84 -2.33 5.54 10.55
C HIS A 84 -2.68 4.79 11.84
N PRO A 85 -1.75 4.00 12.40
CA PRO A 85 -1.94 3.38 13.71
C PRO A 85 -1.85 4.44 14.83
N THR A 86 -2.15 4.03 16.04
CA THR A 86 -2.09 4.89 17.24
C THR A 86 -0.72 5.54 17.37
N LYS A 87 -0.75 6.81 17.75
CA LYS A 87 0.41 7.63 18.11
C LYS A 87 0.38 7.89 19.62
N GLY A 88 1.52 8.12 20.21
CA GLY A 88 1.60 8.45 21.63
C GLY A 88 3.00 8.31 22.17
N GLU A 89 3.15 8.52 23.48
CA GLU A 89 4.38 8.22 24.19
C GLU A 89 4.65 6.71 24.15
N LEU A 90 5.89 6.33 23.88
CA LEU A 90 6.29 4.96 23.51
C LEU A 90 5.79 3.89 24.48
N LEU A 91 5.98 4.10 25.80
CA LEU A 91 5.60 3.14 26.82
C LEU A 91 4.14 3.28 27.30
N ALA A 92 3.44 4.32 26.86
CA ALA A 92 2.02 4.53 27.18
C ALA A 92 1.07 3.93 26.14
N ILE A 93 1.58 3.42 25.01
CA ILE A 93 0.76 2.76 24.00
C ILE A 93 0.38 1.38 24.51
N SER A 94 -0.93 1.13 24.57
CA SER A 94 -1.46 -0.15 25.10
C SER A 94 -1.16 -1.32 24.17
N ASP A 95 -1.15 -2.53 24.72
CA ASP A 95 -1.04 -3.77 23.95
C ASP A 95 -2.16 -3.87 22.90
N GLU A 96 -3.36 -3.40 23.23
CA GLU A 96 -4.49 -3.38 22.31
C GLU A 96 -4.22 -2.50 21.09
N ASP A 97 -3.61 -1.32 21.27
CA ASP A 97 -3.23 -0.44 20.19
C ASP A 97 -2.08 -1.03 19.35
N TRP A 98 -1.13 -1.73 19.97
CA TRP A 98 -0.10 -2.49 19.27
C TRP A 98 -0.71 -3.62 18.42
N HIS A 99 -1.66 -4.40 18.96
CA HIS A 99 -2.35 -5.45 18.21
C HIS A 99 -3.18 -4.89 17.06
N ARG A 100 -3.88 -3.77 17.28
CA ARG A 100 -4.63 -3.07 16.21
C ARG A 100 -3.71 -2.58 15.09
N GLY A 101 -2.54 -2.03 15.47
CA GLY A 101 -1.50 -1.65 14.50
C GLY A 101 -0.97 -2.83 13.71
N LEU A 102 -0.71 -3.96 14.40
CA LEU A 102 -0.26 -5.22 13.78
C LEU A 102 -1.28 -5.72 12.74
N ASP A 103 -2.56 -5.76 13.10
CA ASP A 103 -3.64 -6.13 12.18
C ASP A 103 -3.70 -5.21 10.95
N MET A 104 -3.60 -3.91 11.18
CA MET A 104 -3.73 -2.90 10.13
C MET A 104 -2.55 -2.90 9.14
N ILE A 105 -1.32 -3.09 9.60
CA ILE A 105 -0.10 -2.85 8.81
C ILE A 105 0.48 -4.16 8.27
N LEU A 106 0.66 -5.16 9.13
CA LEU A 106 1.38 -6.37 8.77
C LEU A 106 0.44 -7.52 8.42
N LEU A 107 -0.50 -7.85 9.30
CA LEU A 107 -1.40 -8.98 9.08
C LEU A 107 -2.33 -8.77 7.90
N SER A 108 -2.76 -7.53 7.63
CA SER A 108 -3.55 -7.22 6.43
C SER A 108 -2.81 -7.62 5.13
N VAL A 109 -1.51 -7.30 5.04
CA VAL A 109 -0.67 -7.69 3.89
C VAL A 109 -0.48 -9.19 3.83
N ILE A 110 -0.21 -9.85 4.97
CA ILE A 110 -0.05 -11.31 5.04
C ILE A 110 -1.34 -12.01 4.61
N ARG A 111 -2.50 -11.54 5.07
CA ARG A 111 -3.82 -12.10 4.70
C ARG A 111 -4.09 -11.97 3.21
N LEU A 112 -3.89 -10.76 2.66
CA LEU A 112 -4.03 -10.54 1.22
C LEU A 112 -3.05 -11.38 0.41
N SER A 113 -1.80 -11.51 0.85
CA SER A 113 -0.82 -12.38 0.20
C SER A 113 -1.33 -13.82 0.10
N ARG A 114 -1.91 -14.37 1.19
CA ARG A 114 -2.49 -15.73 1.18
C ARG A 114 -3.63 -15.89 0.18
N LEU A 115 -4.46 -14.84 0.03
CA LEU A 115 -5.61 -14.87 -0.86
C LEU A 115 -5.22 -14.73 -2.34
N VAL A 116 -4.25 -13.86 -2.66
CA VAL A 116 -3.94 -13.53 -4.05
C VAL A 116 -2.79 -14.33 -4.63
N THR A 117 -1.86 -14.87 -3.82
CA THR A 117 -0.74 -15.67 -4.34
C THR A 117 -1.19 -16.86 -5.20
N PRO A 118 -2.18 -17.66 -4.79
CA PRO A 118 -2.67 -18.76 -5.66
C PRO A 118 -3.28 -18.24 -6.98
N VAL A 119 -3.84 -17.02 -6.98
CA VAL A 119 -4.35 -16.38 -8.20
C VAL A 119 -3.19 -16.01 -9.11
N PHE A 120 -2.16 -15.36 -8.57
CA PHE A 120 -0.95 -14.98 -9.30
C PHE A 120 -0.23 -16.19 -9.89
N GLU A 121 -0.08 -17.27 -9.12
CA GLU A 121 0.55 -18.51 -9.62
C GLU A 121 -0.22 -19.11 -10.81
N ARG A 122 -1.55 -19.18 -10.74
CA ARG A 122 -2.37 -19.66 -11.85
C ARG A 122 -2.31 -18.78 -13.09
N GLN A 123 -2.07 -17.48 -12.91
CA GLN A 123 -1.98 -16.48 -14.00
C GLN A 123 -0.58 -16.36 -14.59
N GLY A 124 0.44 -17.00 -13.99
CA GLY A 124 1.84 -16.90 -14.40
C GLY A 124 2.56 -15.64 -13.92
N GLY A 125 2.03 -15.00 -12.88
CA GLY A 125 2.69 -13.85 -12.23
C GLY A 125 1.72 -12.86 -11.62
N GLY A 126 2.27 -11.92 -10.85
CA GLY A 126 1.53 -10.84 -10.21
C GLY A 126 2.45 -9.88 -9.45
N THR A 127 1.92 -8.75 -9.03
CA THR A 127 2.74 -7.73 -8.34
C THR A 127 2.01 -7.15 -7.14
N MET A 128 2.72 -7.04 -6.03
CA MET A 128 2.25 -6.34 -4.83
C MET A 128 3.12 -5.12 -4.54
N VAL A 129 2.49 -4.00 -4.21
CA VAL A 129 3.17 -2.80 -3.69
C VAL A 129 2.54 -2.41 -2.37
N ASN A 130 3.36 -2.29 -1.33
CA ASN A 130 2.92 -1.87 -0.01
C ASN A 130 3.27 -0.39 0.21
N VAL A 131 2.30 0.41 0.61
CA VAL A 131 2.52 1.80 1.02
C VAL A 131 2.96 1.80 2.49
N SER A 132 4.26 1.97 2.70
CA SER A 132 4.92 1.96 4.01
C SER A 132 5.16 3.39 4.54
N THR A 133 6.35 3.68 5.05
CA THR A 133 6.79 5.01 5.51
C THR A 133 8.32 5.11 5.48
N PHE A 134 8.86 6.32 5.26
CA PHE A 134 10.29 6.59 5.41
C PHE A 134 10.79 6.23 6.82
N ALA A 135 9.95 6.41 7.84
CA ALA A 135 10.27 6.15 9.24
C ALA A 135 10.42 4.64 9.59
N ALA A 136 10.29 3.74 8.62
CA ALA A 136 10.65 2.33 8.79
C ALA A 136 12.18 2.10 8.85
N PHE A 137 12.98 3.02 8.28
CA PHE A 137 14.44 3.01 8.31
C PHE A 137 15.05 3.95 9.34
N GLU A 138 14.45 5.13 9.50
CA GLU A 138 14.86 6.12 10.50
C GLU A 138 13.68 6.36 11.43
N PRO A 139 13.54 5.55 12.51
CA PRO A 139 12.39 5.62 13.41
C PRO A 139 12.23 7.01 14.03
N ASP A 140 10.99 7.47 14.06
CA ASP A 140 10.61 8.77 14.62
C ASP A 140 9.67 8.52 15.82
N LEU A 141 10.00 9.11 16.97
CA LEU A 141 9.23 8.97 18.21
C LEU A 141 7.77 9.45 18.06
N ALA A 142 7.47 10.28 17.05
CA ALA A 142 6.09 10.68 16.75
C ALA A 142 5.22 9.52 16.21
N PHE A 143 5.83 8.39 15.78
CA PHE A 143 5.15 7.30 15.09
C PHE A 143 5.59 5.91 15.53
N PRO A 144 5.67 5.59 16.84
CA PRO A 144 6.35 4.38 17.32
C PRO A 144 5.75 3.07 16.75
N VAL A 145 4.44 2.89 16.81
CA VAL A 145 3.74 1.70 16.26
C VAL A 145 3.97 1.59 14.75
N SER A 146 3.86 2.71 14.04
CA SER A 146 4.06 2.73 12.58
C SER A 146 5.49 2.35 12.20
N CYS A 147 6.49 2.89 12.88
CA CYS A 147 7.90 2.62 12.62
C CYS A 147 8.22 1.14 12.79
N ALA A 148 7.90 0.57 13.96
CA ALA A 148 8.21 -0.82 14.29
C ALA A 148 7.53 -1.82 13.33
N LEU A 149 6.23 -1.66 13.10
CA LEU A 149 5.47 -2.61 12.30
C LEU A 149 5.76 -2.47 10.79
N ARG A 150 6.12 -1.29 10.31
CA ARG A 150 6.51 -1.12 8.90
C ARG A 150 7.95 -1.56 8.63
N ALA A 151 8.82 -1.55 9.64
CA ALA A 151 10.11 -2.23 9.56
C ALA A 151 9.92 -3.76 9.43
N ALA A 152 9.01 -4.35 10.23
CA ALA A 152 8.64 -5.76 10.09
C ALA A 152 8.02 -6.07 8.72
N LEU A 153 7.18 -5.16 8.17
CA LEU A 153 6.65 -5.29 6.81
C LEU A 153 7.76 -5.29 5.76
N GLY A 154 8.84 -4.51 5.96
CA GLY A 154 10.01 -4.52 5.08
C GLY A 154 10.66 -5.91 5.01
N SER A 155 10.86 -6.56 6.16
CA SER A 155 11.38 -7.93 6.24
C SER A 155 10.43 -8.94 5.59
N TYR A 156 9.12 -8.83 5.84
CA TYR A 156 8.12 -9.71 5.22
C TYR A 156 8.13 -9.60 3.69
N ALA A 157 8.18 -8.38 3.15
CA ALA A 157 8.22 -8.16 1.71
C ALA A 157 9.44 -8.82 1.04
N LYS A 158 10.61 -8.78 1.71
CA LYS A 158 11.81 -9.46 1.23
C LYS A 158 11.66 -10.99 1.25
N LEU A 159 11.17 -11.56 2.35
CA LEU A 159 10.91 -13.00 2.45
C LEU A 159 9.91 -13.48 1.39
N TYR A 160 8.85 -12.71 1.17
CA TYR A 160 7.85 -13.01 0.16
C TYR A 160 8.45 -12.97 -1.26
N ALA A 161 9.23 -11.93 -1.57
CA ALA A 161 9.91 -11.81 -2.86
C ALA A 161 10.84 -13.00 -3.12
N ASP A 162 11.66 -13.38 -2.15
CA ASP A 162 12.59 -14.52 -2.28
C ASP A 162 11.85 -15.82 -2.53
N ARG A 163 10.72 -16.02 -1.87
CA ARG A 163 9.94 -17.26 -1.99
C ARG A 163 9.22 -17.38 -3.34
N TYR A 164 8.71 -16.28 -3.88
CA TYR A 164 7.78 -16.32 -5.02
C TYR A 164 8.34 -15.72 -6.32
N ALA A 165 9.59 -15.21 -6.34
CA ALA A 165 10.17 -14.61 -7.53
C ALA A 165 10.20 -15.55 -8.74
N LYS A 166 10.46 -16.86 -8.54
CA LYS A 166 10.48 -17.87 -9.60
C LYS A 166 9.11 -18.08 -10.27
N ALA A 167 8.02 -17.74 -9.59
CA ALA A 167 6.66 -17.74 -10.13
C ALA A 167 6.30 -16.40 -10.81
N ASN A 168 7.30 -15.54 -11.08
CA ASN A 168 7.09 -14.20 -11.62
C ASN A 168 6.18 -13.32 -10.73
N ILE A 169 6.28 -13.50 -9.41
CA ILE A 169 5.53 -12.71 -8.43
C ILE A 169 6.49 -11.77 -7.72
N ARG A 170 6.18 -10.47 -7.74
CA ARG A 170 7.02 -9.42 -7.15
C ARG A 170 6.31 -8.75 -5.98
N MET A 171 7.07 -8.36 -4.96
CA MET A 171 6.58 -7.50 -3.88
C MET A 171 7.61 -6.43 -3.56
N ASN A 172 7.17 -5.17 -3.52
CA ASN A 172 8.00 -4.03 -3.15
C ASN A 172 7.25 -3.12 -2.17
N ASN A 173 7.99 -2.35 -1.40
CA ASN A 173 7.45 -1.30 -0.55
C ASN A 173 7.83 0.07 -1.12
N VAL A 174 6.89 1.01 -1.11
CA VAL A 174 7.18 2.44 -1.26
C VAL A 174 7.16 3.08 0.13
N LEU A 175 8.14 3.94 0.40
CA LEU A 175 8.35 4.59 1.69
C LEU A 175 8.14 6.10 1.53
N PRO A 176 6.88 6.58 1.58
CA PRO A 176 6.58 8.00 1.47
C PRO A 176 7.14 8.80 2.64
N GLY A 177 7.63 10.00 2.34
CA GLY A 177 7.83 11.08 3.29
C GLY A 177 6.52 11.82 3.60
N PHE A 178 6.57 13.15 3.63
CA PHE A 178 5.38 14.00 3.79
C PHE A 178 4.75 14.32 2.43
N PHE A 179 3.44 14.11 2.33
CA PHE A 179 2.65 14.31 1.12
C PHE A 179 1.44 15.22 1.35
N ASP A 180 1.00 15.92 0.33
CA ASP A 180 -0.12 16.86 0.31
C ASP A 180 -1.50 16.21 0.52
N SER A 181 -1.54 14.90 0.73
CA SER A 181 -2.72 14.19 1.26
C SER A 181 -3.08 14.58 2.70
N LEU A 182 -2.18 15.28 3.39
CA LEU A 182 -2.34 15.82 4.74
C LEU A 182 -2.02 17.32 4.74
N PRO A 183 -2.59 18.10 5.68
CA PRO A 183 -2.25 19.50 5.83
C PRO A 183 -0.73 19.71 6.03
N GLU A 184 -0.16 20.64 5.28
CA GLU A 184 1.26 20.99 5.42
C GLU A 184 1.55 21.60 6.79
N LYS A 185 2.71 21.22 7.34
CA LYS A 185 3.28 21.79 8.56
C LYS A 185 4.67 22.31 8.24
N GLU A 186 4.94 23.57 8.51
CA GLU A 186 6.21 24.20 8.19
C GLU A 186 7.41 23.46 8.78
N ALA A 187 7.32 23.04 10.06
CA ALA A 187 8.37 22.28 10.72
C ALA A 187 8.67 20.91 10.03
N ALA A 188 7.66 20.27 9.43
CA ALA A 188 7.88 19.03 8.68
C ALA A 188 8.48 19.32 7.30
N LYS A 189 8.05 20.41 6.65
CA LYS A 189 8.57 20.86 5.37
C LYS A 189 10.06 21.22 5.44
N GLN A 190 10.49 21.87 6.51
CA GLN A 190 11.91 22.21 6.74
C GLN A 190 12.81 20.99 6.90
N ARG A 191 12.27 19.82 7.25
CA ARG A 191 13.01 18.56 7.30
C ARG A 191 13.26 17.95 5.92
N VAL A 192 12.53 18.37 4.89
CA VAL A 192 12.59 17.80 3.54
C VAL A 192 13.60 18.58 2.69
N PRO A 193 14.69 17.97 2.22
CA PRO A 193 15.68 18.65 1.38
C PRO A 193 15.11 19.31 0.13
N LEU A 194 14.07 18.71 -0.51
CA LEU A 194 13.36 19.34 -1.64
C LEU A 194 12.52 20.57 -1.25
N GLY A 195 12.42 20.93 0.05
CA GLY A 195 11.75 22.13 0.53
C GLY A 195 10.23 22.13 0.37
N ARG A 196 9.61 21.01 0.09
CA ARG A 196 8.16 20.88 -0.12
C ARG A 196 7.64 19.50 0.25
N TYR A 197 6.34 19.39 0.44
CA TYR A 197 5.67 18.09 0.45
C TYR A 197 5.67 17.48 -0.96
N GLY A 198 5.71 16.15 -1.03
CA GLY A 198 5.44 15.41 -2.25
C GLY A 198 3.97 15.54 -2.63
N ARG A 199 3.69 15.53 -3.93
CA ARG A 199 2.30 15.45 -4.42
C ARG A 199 1.87 14.01 -4.49
N VAL A 200 0.59 13.75 -4.20
CA VAL A 200 0.00 12.41 -4.27
C VAL A 200 0.25 11.76 -5.65
N GLU A 201 0.21 12.56 -6.73
CA GLU A 201 0.47 12.09 -8.10
C GLU A 201 1.91 11.59 -8.29
N GLU A 202 2.90 12.17 -7.61
CA GLU A 202 4.30 11.73 -7.70
C GLU A 202 4.48 10.32 -7.12
N LEU A 203 3.84 10.05 -5.98
CA LEU A 203 3.79 8.70 -5.41
C LEU A 203 3.02 7.73 -6.32
N ALA A 204 1.85 8.15 -6.79
CA ALA A 204 0.97 7.31 -7.61
C ALA A 204 1.65 6.85 -8.90
N LYS A 205 2.38 7.74 -9.59
CA LYS A 205 3.19 7.40 -10.77
C LYS A 205 4.31 6.41 -10.47
N THR A 206 4.97 6.55 -9.30
CA THR A 206 6.00 5.60 -8.88
C THR A 206 5.39 4.23 -8.60
N VAL A 207 4.23 4.16 -7.95
CA VAL A 207 3.51 2.89 -7.74
C VAL A 207 3.11 2.29 -9.08
N ALA A 208 2.56 3.07 -10.01
CA ALA A 208 2.20 2.60 -11.35
C ALA A 208 3.43 2.04 -12.10
N PHE A 209 4.60 2.69 -12.01
CA PHE A 209 5.85 2.15 -12.55
C PHE A 209 6.21 0.80 -11.92
N LEU A 210 6.15 0.66 -10.59
CA LEU A 210 6.46 -0.61 -9.90
C LEU A 210 5.51 -1.75 -10.29
N LEU A 211 4.28 -1.44 -10.68
CA LEU A 211 3.31 -2.40 -11.19
C LEU A 211 3.50 -2.74 -12.67
N SER A 212 4.28 -1.96 -13.41
CA SER A 212 4.52 -2.13 -14.84
C SER A 212 5.58 -3.19 -15.14
N ASP A 213 5.65 -3.59 -16.39
CA ASP A 213 6.67 -4.49 -16.90
C ASP A 213 8.07 -3.84 -16.89
N GLY A 214 8.15 -2.49 -16.92
CA GLY A 214 9.40 -1.74 -16.77
C GLY A 214 10.10 -1.95 -15.42
N ALA A 215 9.36 -2.37 -14.39
CA ALA A 215 9.91 -2.74 -13.09
C ALA A 215 10.11 -4.27 -12.93
N GLY A 216 10.14 -5.03 -14.02
CA GLY A 216 10.20 -6.49 -14.02
C GLY A 216 11.38 -7.09 -13.25
N TYR A 217 12.49 -6.34 -13.09
CA TYR A 217 13.66 -6.78 -12.33
C TYR A 217 13.78 -6.15 -10.94
N ILE A 218 12.69 -5.51 -10.46
CA ILE A 218 12.62 -4.87 -9.14
C ILE A 218 11.69 -5.68 -8.23
N THR A 219 12.24 -6.35 -7.22
CA THR A 219 11.46 -7.08 -6.20
C THR A 219 12.20 -7.10 -4.86
N GLY A 220 11.46 -7.19 -3.76
CA GLY A 220 12.00 -7.18 -2.39
C GLY A 220 12.57 -5.83 -1.95
N GLN A 221 12.26 -4.74 -2.64
CA GLN A 221 12.85 -3.43 -2.38
C GLN A 221 11.98 -2.56 -1.48
N ASN A 222 12.66 -1.68 -0.76
CA ASN A 222 12.08 -0.59 0.02
C ASN A 222 12.47 0.73 -0.65
N LEU A 223 11.61 1.25 -1.53
CA LEU A 223 11.88 2.44 -2.32
C LEU A 223 11.43 3.70 -1.59
N ARG A 224 12.38 4.56 -1.23
CA ARG A 224 12.11 5.84 -0.58
C ARG A 224 11.57 6.84 -1.58
N ILE A 225 10.47 7.51 -1.22
CA ILE A 225 9.85 8.59 -1.99
C ILE A 225 9.55 9.70 -0.96
N ASP A 226 10.61 10.36 -0.51
CA ASP A 226 10.56 11.17 0.71
C ASP A 226 11.19 12.56 0.56
N GLY A 227 11.57 12.95 -0.67
CA GLY A 227 12.19 14.25 -0.93
C GLY A 227 13.57 14.41 -0.31
N GLY A 228 14.23 13.30 0.06
CA GLY A 228 15.57 13.28 0.66
C GLY A 228 15.59 13.40 2.18
N ILE A 229 14.45 13.20 2.86
CA ILE A 229 14.38 13.34 4.33
C ILE A 229 15.19 12.25 5.06
N THR A 230 15.21 11.03 4.52
CA THR A 230 16.00 9.92 5.07
C THR A 230 17.48 10.10 4.73
N ARG A 231 18.36 9.99 5.70
CA ARG A 231 19.80 10.25 5.57
C ARG A 231 20.65 8.99 5.42
N SER A 232 20.14 7.84 5.86
CA SER A 232 20.81 6.55 5.66
C SER A 232 20.89 6.19 4.17
N VAL A 233 22.03 5.65 3.75
CA VAL A 233 22.31 5.19 2.39
C VAL A 233 22.22 3.68 2.30
#